data_1e33b9d826839727282954ed17c46434
#
_entry.id   1e33b9d826839727282954ed17c46434
#
_cell.length_a   1.000
_cell.length_b   1.000
_cell.length_c   1.000
_cell.angle_alpha   90.00
_cell.angle_beta   90.00
_cell.angle_gamma   90.00
#
_symmetry.space_group_name_H-M   'P 1'
#
loop_
_entity.id
_entity.type
_entity.pdbx_description
1 polymer ?
#
loop_
_entity_poly.entity_id
_entity_poly.type
_entity_poly.pdbx_seq_one_letter_code
_entity_poly.pdbx_strand_id
1 'polypeptide(L)'
;DRIELGVQARDVFGEILEDYPATLLYGGKPRDEASIIISTLQTLYSQLPHITSGYFDVIISDEAHRTIFGVYNAVLSHFDTIRIGLTATPSGYVDRNTYKLFGCWDETEQKGKPTFVYSIRSGIKDGHLAGYDIAQIDTKVSLEGVNFEGEDYSPEDLERKINIPARNEQVAKAYFAEEEKRDPKKLRKAIVYA
;
A
#
# COMPACT_ATOMS: atom_id res chain seq x y z
N ASP A 1 -14.58 -5.02 0.71
CA ASP A 1 -14.03 -3.92 1.46
C ASP A 1 -13.13 -4.44 2.58
N ARG A 2 -12.66 -3.63 3.50
CA ARG A 2 -11.66 -4.01 4.53
C ARG A 2 -12.11 -5.14 5.45
N ILE A 3 -13.40 -5.24 5.72
CA ILE A 3 -13.98 -6.32 6.52
C ILE A 3 -13.88 -7.66 5.76
N GLU A 4 -14.19 -7.64 4.48
CA GLU A 4 -14.09 -8.83 3.61
C GLU A 4 -12.66 -9.38 3.54
N LEU A 5 -11.65 -8.51 3.45
CA LEU A 5 -10.25 -8.92 3.53
C LEU A 5 -9.92 -9.61 4.85
N GLY A 6 -10.46 -9.11 5.96
CA GLY A 6 -10.31 -9.75 7.27
C GLY A 6 -10.95 -11.14 7.32
N VAL A 7 -12.14 -11.30 6.72
CA VAL A 7 -12.82 -12.61 6.62
C VAL A 7 -11.98 -13.57 5.80
N GLN A 8 -11.52 -13.15 4.62
CA GLN A 8 -10.65 -13.97 3.77
C GLN A 8 -9.37 -14.40 4.50
N ALA A 9 -8.71 -13.47 5.19
CA ALA A 9 -7.52 -13.80 5.96
C ALA A 9 -7.79 -14.83 7.05
N ARG A 10 -8.90 -14.67 7.82
CA ARG A 10 -9.31 -15.64 8.83
C ARG A 10 -9.51 -17.03 8.23
N ASP A 11 -10.21 -17.11 7.10
CA ASP A 11 -10.54 -18.37 6.47
C ASP A 11 -9.26 -19.07 5.96
N VAL A 12 -8.35 -18.33 5.31
CA VAL A 12 -7.05 -18.85 4.88
C VAL A 12 -6.18 -19.31 6.05
N PHE A 13 -6.13 -18.56 7.16
CA PHE A 13 -5.40 -19.00 8.35
C PHE A 13 -6.03 -20.26 8.94
N GLY A 14 -7.37 -20.35 8.99
CA GLY A 14 -8.07 -21.54 9.45
C GLY A 14 -7.81 -22.80 8.61
N GLU A 15 -7.59 -22.63 7.29
CA GLU A 15 -7.25 -23.75 6.38
C GLU A 15 -5.78 -24.18 6.50
N ILE A 16 -4.85 -23.23 6.68
CA ILE A 16 -3.40 -23.51 6.67
C ILE A 16 -2.88 -23.86 8.06
N LEU A 17 -3.46 -23.26 9.09
CA LEU A 17 -3.03 -23.37 10.48
C LEU A 17 -4.17 -23.91 11.36
N GLU A 18 -4.62 -25.13 11.07
CA GLU A 18 -5.79 -25.75 11.72
C GLU A 18 -5.69 -25.81 13.26
N ASP A 19 -4.48 -25.95 13.80
CA ASP A 19 -4.21 -26.01 15.24
C ASP A 19 -4.22 -24.64 15.92
N TYR A 20 -4.32 -23.52 15.16
CA TYR A 20 -4.25 -22.16 15.67
C TYR A 20 -5.54 -21.39 15.38
N PRO A 21 -6.47 -21.33 16.35
CA PRO A 21 -7.75 -20.65 16.13
C PRO A 21 -7.58 -19.18 15.72
N ALA A 22 -8.15 -18.82 14.55
CA ALA A 22 -8.15 -17.46 14.04
C ALA A 22 -9.51 -16.79 14.27
N THR A 23 -9.51 -15.54 14.72
CA THR A 23 -10.71 -14.75 14.95
C THR A 23 -10.60 -13.32 14.42
N LEU A 24 -11.75 -12.73 14.11
CA LEU A 24 -11.87 -11.33 13.76
C LEU A 24 -12.23 -10.49 14.98
N LEU A 25 -11.50 -9.40 15.19
CA LEU A 25 -11.82 -8.39 16.18
C LEU A 25 -12.64 -7.27 15.54
N TYR A 26 -13.94 -7.26 15.77
CA TYR A 26 -14.85 -6.20 15.31
C TYR A 26 -15.15 -5.12 16.34
N GLY A 27 -14.90 -5.42 17.62
CA GLY A 27 -15.14 -4.59 18.78
C GLY A 27 -15.08 -5.43 20.05
N GLY A 28 -15.00 -4.77 21.19
CA GLY A 28 -14.77 -5.46 22.45
C GLY A 28 -13.33 -5.94 22.63
N LYS A 29 -13.07 -6.71 23.67
CA LYS A 29 -11.74 -7.26 23.94
C LYS A 29 -11.42 -8.42 23.00
N PRO A 30 -10.14 -8.61 22.66
CA PRO A 30 -9.69 -9.85 22.02
C PRO A 30 -10.12 -11.08 22.85
N ARG A 31 -10.37 -12.19 22.16
CA ARG A 31 -10.68 -13.45 22.84
C ARG A 31 -9.39 -14.17 23.19
N ASP A 32 -9.21 -14.46 24.47
CA ASP A 32 -7.99 -15.13 24.97
C ASP A 32 -7.80 -16.55 24.43
N GLU A 33 -8.86 -17.16 23.87
CA GLU A 33 -8.82 -18.49 23.27
C GLU A 33 -8.29 -18.49 21.82
N ALA A 34 -8.16 -17.31 21.18
CA ALA A 34 -7.69 -17.20 19.80
C ALA A 34 -6.19 -17.00 19.74
N SER A 35 -5.50 -17.87 19.00
CA SER A 35 -4.07 -17.73 18.73
C SER A 35 -3.77 -16.65 17.68
N ILE A 36 -4.69 -16.43 16.73
CA ILE A 36 -4.55 -15.44 15.66
C ILE A 36 -5.72 -14.46 15.74
N ILE A 37 -5.39 -13.18 15.89
CA ILE A 37 -6.38 -12.09 15.95
C ILE A 37 -6.20 -11.20 14.73
N ILE A 38 -7.22 -11.12 13.90
CA ILE A 38 -7.25 -10.30 12.71
C ILE A 38 -8.09 -9.06 12.99
N SER A 39 -7.53 -7.89 12.74
CA SER A 39 -8.19 -6.62 13.04
C SER A 39 -7.83 -5.53 12.05
N THR A 40 -8.68 -4.53 11.93
CA THR A 40 -8.27 -3.25 11.35
C THR A 40 -7.50 -2.43 12.38
N LEU A 41 -6.60 -1.57 11.93
CA LEU A 41 -5.87 -0.67 12.84
C LEU A 41 -6.79 0.26 13.62
N GLN A 42 -7.90 0.72 13.01
CA GLN A 42 -8.90 1.55 13.68
C GLN A 42 -9.57 0.81 14.84
N THR A 43 -9.96 -0.45 14.61
CA THR A 43 -10.56 -1.28 15.65
C THR A 43 -9.56 -1.52 16.78
N LEU A 44 -8.33 -1.89 16.44
CA LEU A 44 -7.29 -2.13 17.44
C LEU A 44 -6.96 -0.87 18.25
N TYR A 45 -6.88 0.29 17.60
CA TYR A 45 -6.67 1.58 18.27
C TYR A 45 -7.75 1.87 19.32
N SER A 46 -9.02 1.63 19.00
CA SER A 46 -10.13 1.83 19.95
C SER A 46 -10.07 0.88 21.18
N GLN A 47 -9.35 -0.22 21.06
CA GLN A 47 -9.21 -1.23 22.11
C GLN A 47 -7.93 -1.10 22.94
N LEU A 48 -6.99 -0.22 22.57
CA LEU A 48 -5.72 -0.04 23.29
C LEU A 48 -5.88 0.12 24.82
N PRO A 49 -6.87 0.88 25.35
CA PRO A 49 -7.05 1.00 26.79
C PRO A 49 -7.40 -0.31 27.52
N HIS A 50 -7.78 -1.33 26.76
CA HIS A 50 -8.24 -2.62 27.29
C HIS A 50 -7.28 -3.77 27.00
N ILE A 51 -6.18 -3.51 26.28
CA ILE A 51 -5.20 -4.52 25.88
C ILE A 51 -3.84 -4.12 26.46
N THR A 52 -3.18 -5.03 27.17
CA THR A 52 -1.85 -4.77 27.72
C THR A 52 -0.79 -4.72 26.62
N SER A 53 0.32 -4.03 26.89
CA SER A 53 1.42 -3.90 25.93
C SER A 53 2.07 -5.24 25.54
N GLY A 54 2.06 -6.22 26.42
CA GLY A 54 2.60 -7.57 26.20
C GLY A 54 1.56 -8.59 25.75
N TYR A 55 0.41 -8.18 25.24
CA TYR A 55 -0.66 -9.11 24.87
C TYR A 55 -0.33 -9.92 23.60
N PHE A 56 0.36 -9.31 22.65
CA PHE A 56 0.75 -9.97 21.40
C PHE A 56 2.25 -10.27 21.37
N ASP A 57 2.61 -11.48 21.00
CA ASP A 57 4.02 -11.87 20.75
C ASP A 57 4.51 -11.33 19.41
N VAL A 58 3.63 -11.29 18.40
CA VAL A 58 3.94 -10.84 17.04
C VAL A 58 2.79 -10.00 16.48
N ILE A 59 3.12 -8.90 15.84
CA ILE A 59 2.18 -8.10 15.05
C ILE A 59 2.63 -8.11 13.59
N ILE A 60 1.75 -8.55 12.69
CA ILE A 60 1.96 -8.49 11.25
C ILE A 60 1.06 -7.38 10.70
N SER A 61 1.67 -6.37 10.08
CA SER A 61 0.97 -5.25 9.46
C SER A 61 1.05 -5.35 7.95
N ASP A 62 -0.07 -5.58 7.30
CA ASP A 62 -0.19 -5.45 5.86
C ASP A 62 -0.32 -3.97 5.47
N GLU A 63 0.14 -3.60 4.26
CA GLU A 63 0.22 -2.21 3.81
C GLU A 63 0.97 -1.30 4.81
N ALA A 64 2.09 -1.80 5.32
CA ALA A 64 2.85 -1.19 6.42
C ALA A 64 3.27 0.27 6.18
N HIS A 65 3.35 0.72 4.91
CA HIS A 65 3.61 2.13 4.57
C HIS A 65 2.50 3.09 5.06
N ARG A 66 1.28 2.59 5.30
CA ARG A 66 0.17 3.38 5.82
C ARG A 66 0.23 3.55 7.35
N THR A 67 0.96 2.70 8.05
CA THR A 67 1.01 2.67 9.52
C THR A 67 1.86 3.79 10.13
N ILE A 68 2.55 4.57 9.30
CA ILE A 68 3.41 5.67 9.72
C ILE A 68 2.62 6.90 10.21
N PHE A 69 1.30 6.94 9.97
CA PHE A 69 0.49 8.13 10.22
C PHE A 69 -0.27 8.08 11.54
N GLY A 70 -0.11 9.13 12.35
CA GLY A 70 -0.98 9.49 13.47
C GLY A 70 -1.31 8.34 14.42
N VAL A 71 -2.59 8.03 14.53
CA VAL A 71 -3.14 6.99 15.42
C VAL A 71 -2.57 5.58 15.15
N TYR A 72 -2.13 5.30 13.93
CA TYR A 72 -1.58 3.99 13.57
C TYR A 72 -0.20 3.74 14.19
N ASN A 73 0.64 4.78 14.25
CA ASN A 73 1.91 4.68 14.96
C ASN A 73 1.69 4.45 16.47
N ALA A 74 0.65 5.05 17.04
CA ALA A 74 0.29 4.82 18.45
C ALA A 74 -0.07 3.36 18.72
N VAL A 75 -0.77 2.68 17.81
CA VAL A 75 -1.07 1.24 17.92
C VAL A 75 0.21 0.42 17.99
N LEU A 76 1.10 0.59 17.02
CA LEU A 76 2.34 -0.19 16.96
C LEU A 76 3.26 0.13 18.12
N SER A 77 3.31 1.38 18.60
CA SER A 77 4.16 1.80 19.71
C SER A 77 3.63 1.35 21.07
N HIS A 78 2.33 1.02 21.18
CA HIS A 78 1.75 0.53 22.42
C HIS A 78 2.25 -0.87 22.80
N PHE A 79 2.47 -1.73 21.79
CA PHE A 79 2.82 -3.13 22.05
C PHE A 79 4.34 -3.35 22.07
N ASP A 80 4.80 -4.06 23.12
CA ASP A 80 6.16 -4.58 23.20
C ASP A 80 6.21 -5.97 22.56
N THR A 81 6.47 -6.00 21.25
CA THR A 81 6.27 -7.18 20.41
C THR A 81 7.18 -7.18 19.19
N ILE A 82 7.37 -8.35 18.60
CA ILE A 82 7.99 -8.47 17.28
C ILE A 82 7.07 -7.87 16.23
N ARG A 83 7.60 -6.99 15.38
CA ARG A 83 6.83 -6.31 14.33
C ARG A 83 7.28 -6.76 12.96
N ILE A 84 6.33 -7.19 12.15
CA ILE A 84 6.54 -7.56 10.74
C ILE A 84 5.70 -6.64 9.87
N GLY A 85 6.33 -5.90 8.96
CA GLY A 85 5.66 -5.04 8.00
C GLY A 85 5.73 -5.63 6.61
N LEU A 86 4.58 -5.78 5.95
CA LEU A 86 4.45 -6.17 4.55
C LEU A 86 4.04 -4.95 3.74
N THR A 87 4.77 -4.63 2.68
CA THR A 87 4.42 -3.52 1.80
C THR A 87 5.10 -3.63 0.44
N ALA A 88 4.40 -3.23 -0.60
CA ALA A 88 4.98 -3.08 -1.94
C ALA A 88 5.71 -1.73 -2.12
N THR A 89 5.40 -0.74 -1.29
CA THR A 89 5.87 0.65 -1.44
C THR A 89 6.39 1.21 -0.11
N PRO A 90 7.51 0.69 0.42
CA PRO A 90 8.08 1.23 1.65
C PRO A 90 8.58 2.66 1.45
N SER A 91 8.35 3.52 2.43
CA SER A 91 8.77 4.93 2.41
C SER A 91 10.04 5.14 3.23
N GLY A 92 11.01 5.85 2.66
CA GLY A 92 12.26 6.24 3.31
C GLY A 92 12.38 7.74 3.64
N TYR A 93 11.29 8.51 3.52
CA TYR A 93 11.32 9.95 3.83
C TYR A 93 11.57 10.20 5.32
N VAL A 94 12.23 11.32 5.63
CA VAL A 94 12.66 11.68 7.01
C VAL A 94 11.53 11.60 8.02
N ASP A 95 10.37 12.18 7.68
CA ASP A 95 9.21 12.26 8.57
C ASP A 95 8.28 11.04 8.47
N ARG A 96 8.52 10.14 7.53
CA ARG A 96 7.63 9.02 7.18
C ARG A 96 8.43 7.81 6.77
N ASN A 97 9.20 7.26 7.71
CA ASN A 97 10.13 6.20 7.43
C ASN A 97 9.61 4.84 7.91
N THR A 98 9.06 4.05 6.97
CA THR A 98 8.60 2.68 7.23
C THR A 98 9.73 1.81 7.76
N TYR A 99 10.94 1.95 7.22
CA TYR A 99 12.08 1.14 7.63
C TYR A 99 12.47 1.37 9.09
N LYS A 100 12.44 2.64 9.57
CA LYS A 100 12.71 2.96 10.98
C LYS A 100 11.66 2.36 11.91
N LEU A 101 10.40 2.42 11.52
CA LEU A 101 9.28 1.88 12.31
C LEU A 101 9.40 0.37 12.54
N PHE A 102 9.92 -0.36 11.55
CA PHE A 102 10.11 -1.81 11.60
C PHE A 102 11.57 -2.24 11.87
N GLY A 103 12.42 -1.32 12.30
CA GLY A 103 13.82 -1.62 12.67
C GLY A 103 14.71 -2.04 11.49
N CYS A 104 14.32 -1.67 10.27
CA CYS A 104 15.01 -2.04 9.03
C CYS A 104 15.76 -0.83 8.41
N TRP A 105 16.20 0.13 9.22
CA TRP A 105 16.95 1.30 8.75
C TRP A 105 18.44 1.16 9.08
N ASP A 106 19.28 1.38 8.08
CA ASP A 106 20.72 1.44 8.26
C ASP A 106 21.14 2.90 8.48
N GLU A 107 21.54 3.23 9.70
CA GLU A 107 21.97 4.60 10.05
C GLU A 107 23.30 4.98 9.39
N THR A 108 24.14 4.01 9.04
CA THR A 108 25.43 4.28 8.39
C THR A 108 25.26 4.63 6.93
N GLU A 109 24.45 3.84 6.23
CA GLU A 109 24.20 4.04 4.81
C GLU A 109 23.01 4.95 4.54
N GLN A 110 22.31 5.41 5.60
CA GLN A 110 21.10 6.27 5.53
C GLN A 110 20.05 5.74 4.56
N LYS A 111 19.84 4.41 4.60
CA LYS A 111 18.89 3.74 3.71
C LYS A 111 18.12 2.61 4.38
N GLY A 112 16.98 2.23 3.78
CA GLY A 112 16.23 1.05 4.20
C GLY A 112 16.92 -0.24 3.80
N LYS A 113 17.01 -1.18 4.75
CA LYS A 113 17.46 -2.58 4.55
C LYS A 113 16.33 -3.53 4.96
N PRO A 114 15.35 -3.81 4.08
CA PRO A 114 14.29 -4.75 4.41
C PRO A 114 14.87 -6.16 4.61
N THR A 115 14.29 -6.92 5.54
CA THR A 115 14.70 -8.28 5.86
C THR A 115 14.54 -9.23 4.66
N PHE A 116 13.50 -8.98 3.85
CA PHE A 116 13.22 -9.77 2.64
C PHE A 116 12.67 -8.86 1.54
N VAL A 117 13.07 -9.13 0.29
CA VAL A 117 12.58 -8.44 -0.90
C VAL A 117 12.21 -9.46 -1.97
N TYR A 118 10.95 -9.44 -2.39
CA TYR A 118 10.48 -10.17 -3.55
C TYR A 118 10.12 -9.17 -4.65
N SER A 119 10.99 -9.01 -5.63
CA SER A 119 10.85 -7.99 -6.66
C SER A 119 9.79 -8.36 -7.70
N ILE A 120 9.21 -7.35 -8.37
CA ILE A 120 8.32 -7.55 -9.52
C ILE A 120 8.99 -8.44 -10.58
N ARG A 121 10.29 -8.24 -10.84
CA ARG A 121 11.05 -9.06 -11.80
C ARG A 121 11.11 -10.53 -11.37
N SER A 122 11.30 -10.80 -10.08
CA SER A 122 11.27 -12.15 -9.54
C SER A 122 9.87 -12.76 -9.72
N GLY A 123 8.82 -12.03 -9.38
CA GLY A 123 7.44 -12.49 -9.54
C GLY A 123 7.06 -12.81 -10.98
N ILE A 124 7.55 -12.03 -11.95
CA ILE A 124 7.36 -12.31 -13.38
C ILE A 124 8.14 -13.56 -13.80
N LYS A 125 9.41 -13.65 -13.39
CA LYS A 125 10.27 -14.81 -13.70
C LYS A 125 9.70 -16.12 -13.16
N ASP A 126 9.13 -16.08 -11.96
CA ASP A 126 8.55 -17.24 -11.28
C ASP A 126 7.13 -17.56 -11.76
N GLY A 127 6.56 -16.75 -12.67
CA GLY A 127 5.24 -16.96 -13.24
C GLY A 127 4.07 -16.53 -12.36
N HIS A 128 4.33 -15.85 -11.25
CA HIS A 128 3.28 -15.32 -10.35
C HIS A 128 2.70 -13.98 -10.80
N LEU A 129 3.44 -13.23 -11.60
CA LEU A 129 3.00 -11.95 -12.16
C LEU A 129 3.10 -11.96 -13.69
N ALA A 130 2.16 -11.31 -14.35
CA ALA A 130 2.24 -11.05 -15.78
C ALA A 130 3.37 -10.06 -16.10
N GLY A 131 3.99 -10.22 -17.25
CA GLY A 131 4.90 -9.21 -17.79
C GLY A 131 4.14 -7.91 -18.14
N TYR A 132 4.85 -6.80 -18.19
CA TYR A 132 4.29 -5.49 -18.52
C TYR A 132 5.21 -4.73 -19.46
N ASP A 133 4.60 -3.86 -20.26
CA ASP A 133 5.29 -2.86 -21.05
C ASP A 133 4.91 -1.47 -20.53
N ILE A 134 5.88 -0.56 -20.49
CA ILE A 134 5.65 0.81 -20.06
C ILE A 134 5.73 1.72 -21.30
N ALA A 135 4.65 2.44 -21.58
CA ALA A 135 4.65 3.55 -22.52
C ALA A 135 4.55 4.86 -21.74
N GLN A 136 5.59 5.67 -21.79
CA GLN A 136 5.62 6.99 -21.16
C GLN A 136 5.20 8.05 -22.17
N ILE A 137 4.29 8.93 -21.75
CA ILE A 137 3.81 10.04 -22.58
C ILE A 137 4.17 11.32 -21.86
N ASP A 138 5.11 12.07 -22.42
CA ASP A 138 5.50 13.36 -21.92
C ASP A 138 4.67 14.46 -22.59
N THR A 139 3.92 15.22 -21.79
CA THR A 139 3.22 16.41 -22.27
C THR A 139 3.98 17.67 -21.83
N LYS A 140 4.03 18.69 -22.66
CA LYS A 140 4.71 19.97 -22.30
C LYS A 140 4.15 20.55 -21.00
N VAL A 141 2.85 20.42 -20.79
CA VAL A 141 2.15 20.90 -19.60
C VAL A 141 2.63 20.21 -18.32
N SER A 142 2.95 18.92 -18.36
CA SER A 142 3.43 18.19 -17.19
C SER A 142 4.90 18.48 -16.83
N LEU A 143 5.69 18.97 -17.78
CA LEU A 143 7.12 19.27 -17.59
C LEU A 143 7.37 20.70 -17.12
N GLU A 144 6.58 21.65 -17.61
CA GLU A 144 6.85 23.10 -17.42
C GLU A 144 5.89 23.75 -16.40
N GLY A 145 4.85 23.04 -15.96
CA GLY A 145 3.75 23.67 -15.24
C GLY A 145 2.83 24.44 -16.18
N VAL A 146 1.87 25.16 -15.66
CA VAL A 146 0.95 25.97 -16.46
C VAL A 146 0.51 27.22 -15.70
N ASN A 147 0.42 28.35 -16.39
CA ASN A 147 -0.28 29.52 -15.91
C ASN A 147 -1.75 29.44 -16.37
N PHE A 148 -2.67 29.38 -15.42
CA PHE A 148 -4.09 29.32 -15.68
C PHE A 148 -4.80 30.37 -14.84
N GLU A 149 -5.59 31.23 -15.48
CA GLU A 149 -6.31 32.34 -14.84
C GLU A 149 -5.43 33.30 -14.00
N GLY A 150 -4.12 33.42 -14.36
CA GLY A 150 -3.19 34.33 -13.70
C GLY A 150 -2.48 33.74 -12.50
N GLU A 151 -2.67 32.45 -12.20
CA GLU A 151 -1.91 31.68 -11.22
C GLU A 151 -0.96 30.69 -11.86
N ASP A 152 0.24 30.56 -11.31
CA ASP A 152 1.23 29.57 -11.73
C ASP A 152 1.02 28.26 -10.96
N TYR A 153 0.83 27.18 -11.72
CA TYR A 153 0.69 25.84 -11.15
C TYR A 153 1.91 24.98 -11.48
N SER A 154 2.47 24.37 -10.44
CA SER A 154 3.55 23.40 -10.61
C SER A 154 3.05 22.10 -11.28
N PRO A 155 3.94 21.27 -11.85
CA PRO A 155 3.55 19.95 -12.35
C PRO A 155 2.84 19.08 -11.32
N GLU A 156 3.14 19.27 -10.02
CA GLU A 156 2.53 18.53 -8.91
C GLU A 156 1.10 18.99 -8.57
N ASP A 157 0.75 20.24 -8.93
CA ASP A 157 -0.59 20.80 -8.77
C ASP A 157 -1.53 20.37 -9.90
N LEU A 158 -0.98 19.96 -11.04
CA LEU A 158 -1.74 19.42 -12.16
C LEU A 158 -2.43 18.13 -11.72
N GLU A 159 -3.65 17.93 -12.16
CA GLU A 159 -4.55 16.83 -11.76
C GLU A 159 -5.21 16.99 -10.39
N ARG A 160 -4.58 17.65 -9.44
CA ARG A 160 -5.22 17.91 -8.13
C ARG A 160 -6.07 19.17 -8.11
N LYS A 161 -5.62 20.22 -8.81
CA LYS A 161 -6.27 21.54 -8.79
C LYS A 161 -6.85 21.95 -10.12
N ILE A 162 -6.27 21.46 -11.22
CA ILE A 162 -6.71 21.83 -12.58
C ILE A 162 -6.89 20.58 -13.44
N ASN A 163 -8.06 20.49 -14.06
CA ASN A 163 -8.32 19.55 -15.15
C ASN A 163 -8.05 20.24 -16.47
N ILE A 164 -7.08 19.73 -17.25
CA ILE A 164 -6.71 20.26 -18.56
C ILE A 164 -7.27 19.31 -19.65
N PRO A 165 -8.40 19.66 -20.27
CA PRO A 165 -9.05 18.78 -21.28
C PRO A 165 -8.13 18.37 -22.42
N ALA A 166 -7.29 19.29 -22.92
CA ALA A 166 -6.35 19.03 -23.99
C ALA A 166 -5.29 17.98 -23.62
N ARG A 167 -4.84 17.95 -22.36
CA ARG A 167 -3.92 16.93 -21.84
C ARG A 167 -4.60 15.57 -21.77
N ASN A 168 -5.80 15.52 -21.23
CA ASN A 168 -6.56 14.28 -21.11
C ASN A 168 -6.87 13.69 -22.49
N GLU A 169 -7.18 14.52 -23.48
CA GLU A 169 -7.35 14.10 -24.87
C GLU A 169 -6.06 13.51 -25.46
N GLN A 170 -4.90 14.10 -25.18
CA GLN A 170 -3.61 13.56 -25.64
C GLN A 170 -3.32 12.20 -25.00
N VAL A 171 -3.57 12.03 -23.72
CA VAL A 171 -3.41 10.75 -23.01
C VAL A 171 -4.32 9.69 -23.62
N ALA A 172 -5.60 10.02 -23.86
CA ALA A 172 -6.53 9.10 -24.50
C ALA A 172 -6.08 8.72 -25.92
N LYS A 173 -5.67 9.67 -26.75
CA LYS A 173 -5.16 9.41 -28.10
C LYS A 173 -3.93 8.50 -28.10
N ALA A 174 -3.02 8.72 -27.15
CA ALA A 174 -1.83 7.88 -27.03
C ALA A 174 -2.18 6.45 -26.61
N TYR A 175 -3.15 6.26 -25.70
CA TYR A 175 -3.65 4.93 -25.35
C TYR A 175 -4.20 4.19 -26.59
N PHE A 176 -5.05 4.84 -27.37
CA PHE A 176 -5.59 4.23 -28.59
C PHE A 176 -4.51 3.91 -29.62
N ALA A 177 -3.53 4.79 -29.81
CA ALA A 177 -2.42 4.55 -30.72
C ALA A 177 -1.55 3.35 -30.30
N GLU A 178 -1.33 3.13 -29.00
CA GLU A 178 -0.62 1.96 -28.51
C GLU A 178 -1.45 0.66 -28.65
N GLU A 179 -2.77 0.73 -28.42
CA GLU A 179 -3.64 -0.44 -28.64
C GLU A 179 -3.73 -0.84 -30.10
N GLU A 180 -3.80 0.13 -31.04
CA GLU A 180 -3.80 -0.14 -32.49
C GLU A 180 -2.51 -0.82 -32.97
N LYS A 181 -1.35 -0.47 -32.39
CA LYS A 181 -0.09 -1.15 -32.71
C LYS A 181 -0.09 -2.61 -32.29
N ARG A 182 -0.80 -2.95 -31.20
CA ARG A 182 -0.84 -4.30 -30.64
C ARG A 182 -1.85 -5.20 -31.37
N ASP A 183 -3.06 -4.71 -31.57
CA ASP A 183 -4.14 -5.43 -32.29
C ASP A 183 -5.18 -4.43 -32.83
N PRO A 184 -5.12 -4.11 -34.13
CA PRO A 184 -6.04 -3.13 -34.74
C PRO A 184 -7.52 -3.53 -34.71
N LYS A 185 -7.83 -4.78 -34.39
CA LYS A 185 -9.20 -5.32 -34.41
C LYS A 185 -9.82 -5.48 -33.03
N LYS A 186 -9.06 -5.26 -31.96
CA LYS A 186 -9.52 -5.57 -30.59
C LYS A 186 -9.10 -4.51 -29.60
N LEU A 187 -10.04 -3.65 -29.24
CA LEU A 187 -9.88 -2.77 -28.08
C LEU A 187 -9.92 -3.60 -26.78
N ARG A 188 -8.91 -3.47 -25.93
CA ARG A 188 -8.82 -4.18 -24.66
C ARG A 188 -9.46 -3.37 -23.54
N LYS A 189 -9.81 -4.06 -22.46
CA LYS A 189 -10.28 -3.39 -21.24
C LYS A 189 -9.12 -2.60 -20.61
N ALA A 190 -9.39 -1.38 -20.22
CA ALA A 190 -8.44 -0.51 -19.54
C ALA A 190 -8.96 -0.14 -18.14
N ILE A 191 -8.01 0.07 -17.22
CA ILE A 191 -8.27 0.71 -15.93
C ILE A 191 -7.56 2.06 -15.98
N VAL A 192 -8.31 3.13 -15.76
CA VAL A 192 -7.77 4.49 -15.71
C VAL A 192 -7.78 4.94 -14.26
N TYR A 193 -6.62 5.35 -13.77
CA TYR A 193 -6.46 6.01 -12.48
C TYR A 193 -6.17 7.49 -12.73
N ALA A 194 -6.95 8.36 -12.13
CA ALA A 194 -6.80 9.81 -12.19
C ALA A 194 -6.60 10.39 -10.78
#